data_82cae0f827caad188a07aa5367835b9c
#
_entry.id   82cae0f827caad188a07aa5367835b9c
#
_cell.length_a   1.000
_cell.length_b   1.000
_cell.length_c   1.000
_cell.angle_alpha   90.00
_cell.angle_beta   90.00
_cell.angle_gamma   90.00
#
_symmetry.space_group_name_H-M   'P 1'
#
loop_
_entity.id
_entity.type
_entity.pdbx_description
1 polymer ?
#
loop_
_entity_poly.entity_id
_entity_poly.type
_entity_poly.pdbx_seq_one_letter_code
_entity_poly.pdbx_strand_id
1 'polypeptide(L)'
;MAGLRRTLEARLVDAIVLAPHPSLMEELARLRSRLPAMPIVGYAPFRADDGELMAECERQALTTLAIEGVDDAVIGDLVVRCSLTTVRRHALADGPRMLRLVERLQRRAWDLLVRDVERPMRTLDLACQLEVSREHLSRQFGAGGAPNLKRVIDLTRVACAAQLLQNPGYRITTVVRVLHFASSSHLAGTVRRIANVAPSALGGLGPRGVLVAFARGNTRSRV
;
A
#
# COMPACT_ATOMS: atom_id res chain seq x y z
N MET A 1 -14.79 17.73 -2.49
CA MET A 1 -13.32 17.61 -2.26
C MET A 1 -12.84 17.75 -0.81
N ALA A 2 -13.43 18.60 0.05
CA ALA A 2 -13.03 18.69 1.47
C ALA A 2 -13.19 17.36 2.25
N GLY A 3 -14.25 16.58 1.96
CA GLY A 3 -14.46 15.26 2.56
C GLY A 3 -13.39 14.25 2.15
N LEU A 4 -13.04 14.18 0.86
CA LEU A 4 -11.98 13.31 0.35
C LEU A 4 -10.63 13.60 1.02
N ARG A 5 -10.25 14.89 1.11
CA ARG A 5 -9.02 15.29 1.79
C ARG A 5 -8.98 14.82 3.23
N ARG A 6 -10.06 14.98 3.97
CA ARG A 6 -10.20 14.53 5.37
C ARG A 6 -10.05 13.01 5.49
N THR A 7 -10.63 12.25 4.55
CA THR A 7 -10.51 10.80 4.51
C THR A 7 -9.06 10.37 4.24
N LEU A 8 -8.40 10.98 3.25
CA LEU A 8 -6.99 10.69 2.92
C LEU A 8 -6.01 11.01 4.07
N GLU A 9 -6.37 11.99 4.92
CA GLU A 9 -5.57 12.33 6.09
C GLU A 9 -5.82 11.40 7.29
N ALA A 10 -6.97 10.72 7.35
CA ALA A 10 -7.40 9.92 8.49
C ALA A 10 -7.26 8.41 8.29
N ARG A 11 -7.39 7.92 7.06
CA ARG A 11 -7.46 6.49 6.72
C ARG A 11 -6.54 6.14 5.55
N LEU A 12 -6.16 4.87 5.48
CA LEU A 12 -5.58 4.31 4.27
C LEU A 12 -6.67 4.22 3.20
N VAL A 13 -6.42 4.85 2.05
CA VAL A 13 -7.30 4.81 0.88
C VAL A 13 -6.57 4.05 -0.21
N ASP A 14 -7.17 3.00 -0.72
CA ASP A 14 -6.57 2.11 -1.72
C ASP A 14 -6.92 2.50 -3.16
N ALA A 15 -8.04 3.16 -3.36
CA ALA A 15 -8.48 3.70 -4.65
C ALA A 15 -9.51 4.81 -4.42
N ILE A 16 -9.71 5.65 -5.42
CA ILE A 16 -10.75 6.69 -5.45
C ILE A 16 -11.70 6.33 -6.59
N VAL A 17 -12.99 6.25 -6.30
CA VAL A 17 -14.04 6.14 -7.33
C VAL A 17 -14.80 7.46 -7.36
N LEU A 18 -14.97 8.03 -8.52
CA LEU A 18 -15.71 9.29 -8.69
C LEU A 18 -16.54 9.29 -9.98
N ALA A 19 -17.61 10.04 -9.98
CA ALA A 19 -18.35 10.35 -11.20
C ALA A 19 -17.70 11.57 -11.88
N PRO A 20 -17.04 11.39 -13.04
CA PRO A 20 -16.46 12.51 -13.78
C PRO A 20 -17.54 13.49 -14.21
N HIS A 21 -17.23 14.77 -14.08
CA HIS A 21 -18.09 15.85 -14.55
C HIS A 21 -17.21 17.03 -14.98
N PRO A 22 -17.56 17.80 -16.04
CA PRO A 22 -16.73 18.91 -16.51
C PRO A 22 -16.31 19.89 -15.41
N SER A 23 -17.19 20.21 -14.46
CA SER A 23 -16.88 21.09 -13.33
C SER A 23 -15.87 20.55 -12.34
N LEU A 24 -15.54 19.25 -12.37
CA LEU A 24 -14.58 18.62 -11.48
C LEU A 24 -13.19 18.46 -12.09
N MET A 25 -13.02 18.74 -13.39
CA MET A 25 -11.76 18.45 -14.09
C MET A 25 -10.57 19.22 -13.52
N GLU A 26 -10.75 20.49 -13.16
CA GLU A 26 -9.69 21.27 -12.52
C GLU A 26 -9.28 20.72 -11.14
N GLU A 27 -10.26 20.31 -10.35
CA GLU A 27 -10.00 19.66 -9.06
C GLU A 27 -9.36 18.29 -9.23
N LEU A 28 -9.75 17.53 -10.25
CA LEU A 28 -9.16 16.25 -10.60
C LEU A 28 -7.69 16.43 -11.01
N ALA A 29 -7.37 17.43 -11.83
CA ALA A 29 -5.99 17.77 -12.18
C ALA A 29 -5.13 18.10 -10.95
N ARG A 30 -5.67 18.90 -10.03
CA ARG A 30 -5.02 19.20 -8.75
C ARG A 30 -4.85 17.96 -7.87
N LEU A 31 -5.84 17.07 -7.86
CA LEU A 31 -5.76 15.80 -7.13
C LEU A 31 -4.68 14.91 -7.74
N ARG A 32 -4.64 14.78 -9.06
CA ARG A 32 -3.67 13.96 -9.78
C ARG A 32 -2.23 14.46 -9.58
N SER A 33 -1.99 15.78 -9.60
CA SER A 33 -0.67 16.35 -9.32
C SER A 33 -0.18 16.05 -7.91
N ARG A 34 -1.08 15.93 -6.94
CA ARG A 34 -0.75 15.60 -5.54
C ARG A 34 -0.64 14.10 -5.27
N LEU A 35 -1.41 13.30 -6.00
CA LEU A 35 -1.54 11.86 -5.80
C LEU A 35 -1.35 11.10 -7.13
N PRO A 36 -0.17 11.23 -7.79
CA PRO A 36 0.06 10.62 -9.11
C PRO A 36 -0.01 9.09 -9.10
N ALA A 37 0.34 8.44 -8.00
CA ALA A 37 0.30 6.99 -7.86
C ALA A 37 -1.02 6.46 -7.26
N MET A 38 -1.98 7.33 -6.93
CA MET A 38 -3.29 6.92 -6.42
C MET A 38 -4.18 6.43 -7.58
N PRO A 39 -4.70 5.21 -7.52
CA PRO A 39 -5.68 4.76 -8.50
C PRO A 39 -6.96 5.59 -8.41
N ILE A 40 -7.40 6.12 -9.54
CA ILE A 40 -8.67 6.87 -9.66
C ILE A 40 -9.48 6.22 -10.75
N VAL A 41 -10.68 5.76 -10.42
CA VAL A 41 -11.63 5.13 -11.31
C VAL A 41 -12.78 6.10 -11.57
N GLY A 42 -13.04 6.41 -12.84
CA GLY A 42 -14.23 7.13 -13.25
C GLY A 42 -15.40 6.15 -13.41
N TYR A 43 -16.54 6.43 -12.76
CA TYR A 43 -17.74 5.64 -12.89
C TYR A 43 -18.95 6.56 -13.02
N ALA A 44 -19.57 6.57 -14.17
CA ALA A 44 -20.69 7.45 -14.50
C ALA A 44 -21.52 6.88 -15.67
N PRO A 45 -22.77 7.36 -15.86
CA PRO A 45 -23.61 6.99 -17.01
C PRO A 45 -23.17 7.73 -18.26
N PHE A 46 -21.95 7.43 -18.75
CA PHE A 46 -21.41 8.07 -19.97
C PHE A 46 -22.33 7.82 -21.18
N ARG A 47 -22.49 8.86 -21.98
CA ARG A 47 -23.30 8.88 -23.22
C ARG A 47 -22.40 9.12 -24.41
N ALA A 48 -22.97 8.96 -25.61
CA ALA A 48 -22.27 9.22 -26.88
C ALA A 48 -21.70 10.66 -26.97
N ASP A 49 -22.37 11.61 -26.31
CA ASP A 49 -21.99 13.03 -26.32
C ASP A 49 -20.89 13.39 -25.34
N ASP A 50 -20.51 12.45 -24.45
CA ASP A 50 -19.49 12.66 -23.39
C ASP A 50 -18.04 12.42 -23.89
N GLY A 51 -17.81 12.34 -25.20
CA GLY A 51 -16.49 12.04 -25.78
C GLY A 51 -15.39 13.00 -25.32
N GLU A 52 -15.68 14.30 -25.21
CA GLU A 52 -14.73 15.29 -24.69
C GLU A 52 -14.40 15.05 -23.21
N LEU A 53 -15.42 14.73 -22.40
CA LEU A 53 -15.24 14.40 -20.99
C LEU A 53 -14.39 13.15 -20.82
N MET A 54 -14.63 12.11 -21.61
CA MET A 54 -13.84 10.87 -21.58
C MET A 54 -12.39 11.13 -21.98
N ALA A 55 -12.15 11.91 -23.03
CA ALA A 55 -10.81 12.31 -23.46
C ALA A 55 -10.09 13.14 -22.38
N GLU A 56 -10.81 14.02 -21.68
CA GLU A 56 -10.22 14.75 -20.54
C GLU A 56 -9.87 13.83 -19.38
N CYS A 57 -10.73 12.86 -19.05
CA CYS A 57 -10.43 11.83 -18.05
C CYS A 57 -9.15 11.06 -18.38
N GLU A 58 -8.94 10.74 -19.67
CA GLU A 58 -7.70 10.08 -20.13
C GLU A 58 -6.49 11.01 -19.98
N ARG A 59 -6.60 12.28 -20.38
CA ARG A 59 -5.53 13.28 -20.17
C ARG A 59 -5.16 13.45 -18.71
N GLN A 60 -6.13 13.35 -17.80
CA GLN A 60 -5.92 13.37 -16.35
C GLN A 60 -5.42 12.01 -15.82
N ALA A 61 -5.12 11.05 -16.68
CA ALA A 61 -4.59 9.74 -16.34
C ALA A 61 -5.45 9.01 -15.29
N LEU A 62 -6.78 9.00 -15.43
CA LEU A 62 -7.63 8.10 -14.67
C LEU A 62 -7.18 6.66 -14.92
N THR A 63 -7.17 5.85 -13.89
CA THR A 63 -6.70 4.46 -13.98
C THR A 63 -7.57 3.62 -14.90
N THR A 64 -8.88 3.88 -14.87
CA THR A 64 -9.87 3.28 -15.77
C THR A 64 -11.16 4.10 -15.74
N LEU A 65 -11.96 3.96 -16.79
CA LEU A 65 -13.34 4.44 -16.85
C LEU A 65 -14.27 3.23 -16.90
N ALA A 66 -15.37 3.29 -16.19
CA ALA A 66 -16.42 2.30 -16.19
C ALA A 66 -17.78 3.00 -16.38
N ILE A 67 -18.69 2.37 -17.09
CA ILE A 67 -19.98 2.94 -17.50
C ILE A 67 -21.06 2.41 -16.56
N GLU A 68 -21.70 3.31 -15.81
CA GLU A 68 -22.86 2.99 -14.97
C GLU A 68 -23.99 2.40 -15.82
N GLY A 69 -24.60 1.31 -15.33
CA GLY A 69 -25.62 0.54 -16.05
C GLY A 69 -25.06 -0.49 -17.03
N VAL A 70 -23.76 -0.43 -17.40
CA VAL A 70 -23.10 -1.41 -18.29
C VAL A 70 -22.08 -2.24 -17.51
N ASP A 71 -21.20 -1.58 -16.76
CA ASP A 71 -20.09 -2.22 -16.07
C ASP A 71 -20.40 -2.56 -14.59
N ASP A 72 -21.65 -2.40 -14.16
CA ASP A 72 -22.07 -2.57 -12.74
C ASP A 72 -21.65 -3.92 -12.15
N ALA A 73 -21.69 -4.96 -12.96
CA ALA A 73 -21.33 -6.32 -12.52
C ALA A 73 -19.82 -6.50 -12.28
N VAL A 74 -18.96 -5.65 -12.88
CA VAL A 74 -17.50 -5.82 -12.88
C VAL A 74 -16.75 -4.67 -12.20
N ILE A 75 -17.41 -3.54 -11.92
CA ILE A 75 -16.76 -2.35 -11.35
C ILE A 75 -16.03 -2.66 -10.03
N GLY A 76 -16.62 -3.49 -9.17
CA GLY A 76 -15.98 -3.91 -7.92
C GLY A 76 -14.64 -4.60 -8.13
N ASP A 77 -14.59 -5.54 -9.07
CA ASP A 77 -13.37 -6.28 -9.43
C ASP A 77 -12.34 -5.36 -10.09
N LEU A 78 -12.77 -4.39 -10.91
CA LEU A 78 -11.89 -3.40 -11.53
C LEU A 78 -11.21 -2.54 -10.45
N VAL A 79 -11.98 -2.01 -9.49
CA VAL A 79 -11.45 -1.22 -8.37
C VAL A 79 -10.46 -2.03 -7.54
N VAL A 80 -10.78 -3.28 -7.21
CA VAL A 80 -9.88 -4.17 -6.44
C VAL A 80 -8.59 -4.42 -7.21
N ARG A 81 -8.66 -4.69 -8.51
CA ARG A 81 -7.46 -4.97 -9.33
C ARG A 81 -6.51 -3.79 -9.41
N CYS A 82 -6.99 -2.57 -9.51
CA CYS A 82 -6.14 -1.38 -9.58
C CYS A 82 -5.74 -0.82 -8.20
N SER A 83 -6.31 -1.32 -7.10
CA SER A 83 -6.09 -0.80 -5.76
C SER A 83 -4.60 -0.80 -5.33
N LEU A 84 -4.23 0.13 -4.45
CA LEU A 84 -2.89 0.18 -3.88
C LEU A 84 -2.52 -1.11 -3.15
N THR A 85 -3.50 -1.79 -2.53
CA THR A 85 -3.28 -3.11 -1.92
C THR A 85 -2.86 -4.15 -2.95
N THR A 86 -3.51 -4.21 -4.11
CA THR A 86 -3.14 -5.16 -5.18
C THR A 86 -1.78 -4.79 -5.78
N VAL A 87 -1.51 -3.52 -6.05
CA VAL A 87 -0.19 -3.05 -6.52
C VAL A 87 0.91 -3.41 -5.51
N ARG A 88 0.66 -3.22 -4.21
CA ARG A 88 1.61 -3.59 -3.15
C ARG A 88 1.84 -5.10 -3.09
N ARG A 89 0.79 -5.91 -3.20
CA ARG A 89 0.92 -7.38 -3.24
C ARG A 89 1.79 -7.84 -4.39
N HIS A 90 1.59 -7.30 -5.59
CA HIS A 90 2.44 -7.60 -6.74
C HIS A 90 3.90 -7.15 -6.52
N ALA A 91 4.12 -5.94 -6.02
CA ALA A 91 5.46 -5.43 -5.72
C ALA A 91 6.22 -6.28 -4.68
N LEU A 92 5.51 -6.93 -3.78
CA LEU A 92 6.04 -7.77 -2.70
C LEU A 92 5.91 -9.27 -2.97
N ALA A 93 5.49 -9.71 -4.15
CA ALA A 93 5.25 -11.11 -4.49
C ALA A 93 6.49 -12.01 -4.29
N ASP A 94 7.69 -11.48 -4.56
CA ASP A 94 8.95 -12.18 -4.33
C ASP A 94 9.35 -12.28 -2.85
N GLY A 95 8.63 -11.65 -1.95
CA GLY A 95 8.95 -11.56 -0.52
C GLY A 95 9.23 -12.91 0.13
N PRO A 96 8.35 -13.92 0.02
CA PRO A 96 8.58 -15.23 0.61
C PRO A 96 9.91 -15.86 0.16
N ARG A 97 10.24 -15.77 -1.13
CA ARG A 97 11.50 -16.30 -1.68
C ARG A 97 12.71 -15.51 -1.17
N MET A 98 12.67 -14.18 -1.24
CA MET A 98 13.79 -13.31 -0.84
C MET A 98 14.08 -13.38 0.66
N LEU A 99 13.05 -13.61 1.48
CA LEU A 99 13.15 -13.68 2.93
C LEU A 99 13.30 -15.13 3.45
N ARG A 100 13.36 -16.12 2.55
CA ARG A 100 13.42 -17.55 2.90
C ARG A 100 12.25 -17.99 3.80
N LEU A 101 11.05 -17.53 3.49
CA LEU A 101 9.82 -17.97 4.17
C LEU A 101 9.39 -19.30 3.54
N VAL A 102 10.00 -20.40 3.99
CA VAL A 102 9.78 -21.73 3.40
C VAL A 102 8.56 -22.43 3.98
N GLU A 103 8.27 -22.18 5.25
CA GLU A 103 7.17 -22.82 5.96
C GLU A 103 5.81 -22.26 5.55
N ARG A 104 4.78 -23.12 5.49
CA ARG A 104 3.41 -22.72 5.14
C ARG A 104 2.88 -21.63 6.08
N LEU A 105 3.17 -21.73 7.37
CA LEU A 105 2.74 -20.75 8.37
C LEU A 105 3.39 -19.38 8.15
N GLN A 106 4.69 -19.34 7.79
CA GLN A 106 5.40 -18.10 7.46
C GLN A 106 4.77 -17.41 6.23
N ARG A 107 4.41 -18.17 5.19
CA ARG A 107 3.76 -17.62 3.97
C ARG A 107 2.37 -17.09 4.26
N ARG A 108 1.56 -17.83 5.02
CA ARG A 108 0.24 -17.33 5.46
C ARG A 108 0.35 -16.05 6.28
N ALA A 109 1.32 -15.97 7.19
CA ALA A 109 1.59 -14.76 7.95
C ALA A 109 2.01 -13.59 7.04
N TRP A 110 2.87 -13.83 6.05
CA TRP A 110 3.26 -12.84 5.06
C TRP A 110 2.07 -12.30 4.28
N ASP A 111 1.20 -13.17 3.78
CA ASP A 111 0.02 -12.78 2.98
C ASP A 111 -0.94 -11.91 3.80
N LEU A 112 -1.16 -12.26 5.08
CA LEU A 112 -1.96 -11.45 6.00
C LEU A 112 -1.34 -10.07 6.24
N LEU A 113 -0.02 -10.01 6.50
CA LEU A 113 0.68 -8.76 6.76
C LEU A 113 0.70 -7.81 5.55
N VAL A 114 0.79 -8.35 4.34
CA VAL A 114 0.74 -7.54 3.11
C VAL A 114 -0.67 -7.06 2.82
N ARG A 115 -1.69 -7.87 3.11
CA ARG A 115 -3.10 -7.54 2.90
C ARG A 115 -3.59 -6.50 3.90
N ASP A 116 -3.39 -6.75 5.19
CA ASP A 116 -4.04 -6.02 6.29
C ASP A 116 -3.10 -4.97 6.93
N VAL A 117 -2.22 -4.37 6.15
CA VAL A 117 -1.16 -3.45 6.63
C VAL A 117 -1.69 -2.19 7.32
N GLU A 118 -2.93 -1.79 7.05
CA GLU A 118 -3.58 -0.64 7.71
C GLU A 118 -3.85 -0.88 9.19
N ARG A 119 -4.03 -2.14 9.59
CA ARG A 119 -4.26 -2.50 10.98
C ARG A 119 -2.90 -2.63 11.70
N PRO A 120 -2.73 -1.97 12.86
CA PRO A 120 -1.51 -2.12 13.65
C PRO A 120 -1.43 -3.56 14.19
N MET A 121 -0.86 -4.46 13.38
CA MET A 121 -0.80 -5.88 13.70
C MET A 121 0.39 -6.16 14.62
N ARG A 122 0.11 -6.62 15.83
CA ARG A 122 1.12 -7.15 16.76
C ARG A 122 1.30 -8.65 16.54
N THR A 123 2.38 -9.22 17.06
CA THR A 123 2.63 -10.66 16.98
C THR A 123 1.46 -11.50 17.54
N LEU A 124 0.83 -11.02 18.62
CA LEU A 124 -0.33 -11.71 19.22
C LEU A 124 -1.55 -11.70 18.29
N ASP A 125 -1.84 -10.54 17.70
CA ASP A 125 -2.99 -10.38 16.79
C ASP A 125 -2.86 -11.30 15.57
N LEU A 126 -1.64 -11.37 15.01
CA LEU A 126 -1.33 -12.25 13.90
C LEU A 126 -1.41 -13.74 14.29
N ALA A 127 -0.95 -14.09 15.49
CA ALA A 127 -1.04 -15.46 16.00
C ALA A 127 -2.51 -15.89 16.17
N CYS A 128 -3.36 -15.02 16.72
CA CYS A 128 -4.81 -15.24 16.82
C CYS A 128 -5.46 -15.46 15.46
N GLN A 129 -5.15 -14.62 14.46
CA GLN A 129 -5.71 -14.78 13.11
C GLN A 129 -5.24 -16.06 12.40
N LEU A 130 -4.06 -16.57 12.78
CA LEU A 130 -3.51 -17.81 12.25
C LEU A 130 -3.86 -19.05 13.07
N GLU A 131 -4.63 -18.87 14.15
CA GLU A 131 -5.05 -19.93 15.06
C GLU A 131 -3.88 -20.74 15.67
N VAL A 132 -2.82 -20.03 16.04
CA VAL A 132 -1.63 -20.61 16.66
C VAL A 132 -1.20 -19.82 17.89
N SER A 133 -0.35 -20.42 18.78
CA SER A 133 0.23 -19.66 19.87
C SER A 133 1.28 -18.65 19.37
N ARG A 134 1.42 -17.54 20.08
CA ARG A 134 2.44 -16.51 19.80
C ARG A 134 3.86 -17.10 19.80
N GLU A 135 4.14 -18.01 20.72
CA GLU A 135 5.42 -18.69 20.89
C GLU A 135 5.73 -19.59 19.70
N HIS A 136 4.71 -20.34 19.23
CA HIS A 136 4.85 -21.19 18.03
C HIS A 136 5.14 -20.34 16.79
N LEU A 137 4.35 -19.29 16.55
CA LEU A 137 4.55 -18.38 15.42
C LEU A 137 5.95 -17.71 15.48
N SER A 138 6.38 -17.24 16.65
CA SER A 138 7.70 -16.60 16.82
C SER A 138 8.86 -17.55 16.57
N ARG A 139 8.74 -18.83 16.97
CA ARG A 139 9.76 -19.85 16.69
C ARG A 139 9.86 -20.20 15.23
N GLN A 140 8.74 -20.26 14.51
CA GLN A 140 8.74 -20.50 13.08
C GLN A 140 9.46 -19.39 12.30
N PHE A 141 9.29 -18.11 12.71
CA PHE A 141 10.11 -17.02 12.19
C PHE A 141 11.48 -17.02 12.86
N GLY A 142 12.54 -16.97 12.07
CA GLY A 142 13.93 -17.15 12.54
C GLY A 142 14.47 -18.56 12.29
N ALA A 143 13.62 -19.57 12.20
CA ALA A 143 14.02 -20.87 11.71
C ALA A 143 14.37 -20.82 10.22
N GLY A 144 15.25 -21.70 9.76
CA GLY A 144 15.63 -21.80 8.33
C GLY A 144 16.26 -20.52 7.75
N GLY A 145 16.66 -19.58 8.62
CA GLY A 145 17.25 -18.32 8.19
C GLY A 145 16.25 -17.24 7.77
N ALA A 146 14.96 -17.39 8.06
CA ALA A 146 13.97 -16.30 7.91
C ALA A 146 14.26 -15.16 8.90
N PRO A 147 13.90 -13.91 8.59
CA PRO A 147 13.94 -12.82 9.56
C PRO A 147 12.97 -13.09 10.72
N ASN A 148 13.23 -12.51 11.90
CA ASN A 148 12.24 -12.59 12.97
C ASN A 148 10.93 -11.87 12.60
N LEU A 149 9.82 -12.35 13.17
CA LEU A 149 8.48 -11.90 12.83
C LEU A 149 8.30 -10.38 12.99
N LYS A 150 8.84 -9.77 14.04
CA LYS A 150 8.72 -8.32 14.26
C LYS A 150 9.36 -7.53 13.11
N ARG A 151 10.51 -7.97 12.60
CA ARG A 151 11.15 -7.32 11.44
C ARG A 151 10.32 -7.47 10.17
N VAL A 152 9.62 -8.59 10.01
CA VAL A 152 8.72 -8.81 8.86
C VAL A 152 7.48 -7.90 8.96
N ILE A 153 6.90 -7.76 10.16
CA ILE A 153 5.81 -6.79 10.41
C ILE A 153 6.27 -5.36 10.10
N ASP A 154 7.44 -4.96 10.59
CA ASP A 154 7.99 -3.63 10.32
C ASP A 154 8.27 -3.42 8.83
N LEU A 155 8.75 -4.45 8.12
CA LEU A 155 9.00 -4.42 6.68
C LEU A 155 7.74 -4.12 5.87
N THR A 156 6.64 -4.84 6.11
CA THR A 156 5.39 -4.63 5.37
C THR A 156 4.81 -3.23 5.63
N ARG A 157 4.91 -2.71 6.85
CA ARG A 157 4.50 -1.34 7.19
C ARG A 157 5.38 -0.29 6.51
N VAL A 158 6.70 -0.48 6.47
CA VAL A 158 7.62 0.44 5.79
C VAL A 158 7.42 0.39 4.27
N ALA A 159 7.13 -0.79 3.70
CA ALA A 159 6.79 -0.91 2.28
C ALA A 159 5.49 -0.15 1.94
N CYS A 160 4.47 -0.22 2.80
CA CYS A 160 3.26 0.58 2.64
C CYS A 160 3.55 2.09 2.77
N ALA A 161 4.36 2.50 3.75
CA ALA A 161 4.79 3.89 3.88
C ALA A 161 5.51 4.39 2.62
N ALA A 162 6.38 3.55 2.02
CA ALA A 162 7.05 3.86 0.77
C ALA A 162 6.06 4.08 -0.37
N GLN A 163 5.03 3.25 -0.47
CA GLN A 163 3.98 3.38 -1.49
C GLN A 163 3.19 4.70 -1.32
N LEU A 164 2.78 5.03 -0.10
CA LEU A 164 2.07 6.28 0.15
C LEU A 164 2.93 7.50 -0.20
N LEU A 165 4.21 7.48 0.18
CA LEU A 165 5.15 8.59 -0.07
C LEU A 165 5.60 8.73 -1.54
N GLN A 166 5.19 7.83 -2.44
CA GLN A 166 5.25 8.06 -3.89
C GLN A 166 4.32 9.19 -4.33
N ASN A 167 3.36 9.55 -3.49
CA ASN A 167 2.42 10.63 -3.73
C ASN A 167 2.83 11.88 -2.93
N PRO A 168 3.21 12.99 -3.57
CA PRO A 168 3.64 14.22 -2.90
C PRO A 168 2.58 14.80 -1.93
N GLY A 169 1.32 14.46 -2.12
CA GLY A 169 0.22 14.85 -1.23
C GLY A 169 0.26 14.21 0.16
N TYR A 170 1.00 13.09 0.32
CA TYR A 170 1.19 12.46 1.63
C TYR A 170 2.44 13.01 2.33
N ARG A 171 2.21 13.66 3.46
CA ARG A 171 3.30 14.09 4.36
C ARG A 171 3.68 12.95 5.32
N ILE A 172 4.89 12.97 5.84
CA ILE A 172 5.36 12.02 6.87
C ILE A 172 4.38 11.94 8.05
N THR A 173 3.85 13.07 8.51
CA THR A 173 2.85 13.12 9.60
C THR A 173 1.55 12.42 9.25
N THR A 174 1.09 12.51 8.00
CA THR A 174 -0.08 11.77 7.51
C THR A 174 0.19 10.27 7.50
N VAL A 175 1.35 9.85 6.97
CA VAL A 175 1.76 8.44 6.95
C VAL A 175 1.86 7.86 8.36
N VAL A 176 2.42 8.60 9.31
CA VAL A 176 2.48 8.23 10.74
C VAL A 176 1.08 7.94 11.28
N ARG A 177 0.12 8.83 11.00
CA ARG A 177 -1.26 8.70 11.47
C ARG A 177 -1.96 7.50 10.82
N VAL A 178 -1.94 7.43 9.49
CA VAL A 178 -2.65 6.42 8.68
C VAL A 178 -2.13 5.00 8.96
N LEU A 179 -0.81 4.85 9.15
CA LEU A 179 -0.20 3.55 9.45
C LEU A 179 0.03 3.33 10.95
N HIS A 180 -0.54 4.19 11.80
CA HIS A 180 -0.49 4.04 13.26
C HIS A 180 0.93 3.90 13.83
N PHE A 181 1.92 4.65 13.31
CA PHE A 181 3.21 4.79 13.98
C PHE A 181 3.06 5.68 15.21
N ALA A 182 3.80 5.39 16.26
CA ALA A 182 3.71 6.16 17.50
C ALA A 182 4.17 7.62 17.33
N SER A 183 5.13 7.88 16.42
CA SER A 183 5.66 9.22 16.12
C SER A 183 6.42 9.24 14.81
N SER A 184 6.73 10.43 14.30
CA SER A 184 7.62 10.60 13.15
C SER A 184 9.04 10.06 13.43
N SER A 185 9.53 10.20 14.67
CA SER A 185 10.82 9.62 15.08
C SER A 185 10.78 8.09 15.09
N HIS A 186 9.66 7.49 15.51
CA HIS A 186 9.48 6.04 15.46
C HIS A 186 9.46 5.54 14.01
N LEU A 187 8.73 6.21 13.11
CA LEU A 187 8.77 5.90 11.67
C LEU A 187 10.19 6.01 11.14
N ALA A 188 10.90 7.12 11.41
CA ALA A 188 12.26 7.35 10.92
C ALA A 188 13.24 6.26 11.40
N GLY A 189 13.22 5.89 12.67
CA GLY A 189 14.02 4.81 13.22
C GLY A 189 13.71 3.46 12.58
N THR A 190 12.41 3.18 12.33
CA THR A 190 11.98 1.94 11.67
C THR A 190 12.43 1.90 10.21
N VAL A 191 12.28 3.01 9.46
CA VAL A 191 12.75 3.12 8.07
C VAL A 191 14.25 2.87 7.97
N ARG A 192 15.06 3.51 8.83
CA ARG A 192 16.51 3.28 8.86
C ARG A 192 16.86 1.82 9.16
N ARG A 193 16.20 1.20 10.11
CA ARG A 193 16.44 -0.20 10.48
C ARG A 193 16.03 -1.19 9.38
N ILE A 194 14.98 -0.89 8.61
CA ILE A 194 14.42 -1.79 7.58
C ILE A 194 15.08 -1.56 6.22
N ALA A 195 15.17 -0.32 5.76
CA ALA A 195 15.58 0.03 4.40
C ALA A 195 16.94 0.74 4.32
N ASN A 196 17.52 1.12 5.46
CA ASN A 196 18.79 1.84 5.58
C ASN A 196 18.81 3.17 4.81
N VAL A 197 17.69 3.87 4.75
CA VAL A 197 17.55 5.19 4.09
C VAL A 197 16.89 6.20 5.02
N ALA A 198 16.98 7.49 4.65
CA ALA A 198 16.21 8.54 5.30
C ALA A 198 14.73 8.44 4.92
N PRO A 199 13.78 8.84 5.80
CA PRO A 199 12.36 8.83 5.48
C PRO A 199 11.98 9.63 4.22
N SER A 200 12.71 10.71 3.92
CA SER A 200 12.50 11.53 2.72
C SER A 200 12.83 10.79 1.41
N ALA A 201 13.72 9.82 1.44
CA ALA A 201 14.09 9.02 0.28
C ALA A 201 13.20 7.78 0.09
N LEU A 202 12.32 7.49 1.06
CA LEU A 202 11.54 6.25 1.09
C LEU A 202 10.57 6.12 -0.10
N GLY A 203 9.91 7.23 -0.50
CA GLY A 203 9.00 7.24 -1.65
C GLY A 203 9.69 6.84 -2.97
N GLY A 204 10.94 7.26 -3.16
CA GLY A 204 11.73 6.89 -4.35
C GLY A 204 12.08 5.40 -4.43
N LEU A 205 12.13 4.69 -3.30
CA LEU A 205 12.34 3.23 -3.28
C LEU A 205 11.09 2.46 -3.71
N GLY A 206 9.93 2.93 -3.30
CA GLY A 206 8.68 2.18 -3.40
C GLY A 206 8.69 0.85 -2.64
N PRO A 207 7.59 0.08 -2.64
CA PRO A 207 7.47 -1.17 -1.87
C PRO A 207 8.53 -2.21 -2.24
N ARG A 208 8.78 -2.39 -3.54
CA ARG A 208 9.77 -3.38 -4.02
C ARG A 208 11.19 -3.00 -3.60
N GLY A 209 11.56 -1.72 -3.71
CA GLY A 209 12.89 -1.24 -3.29
C GLY A 209 13.13 -1.45 -1.81
N VAL A 210 12.11 -1.26 -0.96
CA VAL A 210 12.18 -1.56 0.47
C VAL A 210 12.45 -3.04 0.72
N LEU A 211 11.73 -3.94 0.03
CA LEU A 211 11.94 -5.38 0.14
C LEU A 211 13.38 -5.77 -0.24
N VAL A 212 13.89 -5.24 -1.35
CA VAL A 212 15.26 -5.50 -1.83
C VAL A 212 16.30 -5.00 -0.84
N ALA A 213 16.14 -3.77 -0.33
CA ALA A 213 17.04 -3.19 0.66
C ALA A 213 17.09 -4.02 1.95
N PHE A 214 15.92 -4.45 2.42
CA PHE A 214 15.81 -5.29 3.61
C PHE A 214 16.49 -6.65 3.42
N ALA A 215 16.24 -7.33 2.29
CA ALA A 215 16.83 -8.63 2.00
C ALA A 215 18.37 -8.56 1.97
N ARG A 216 18.94 -7.52 1.34
CA ARG A 216 20.40 -7.27 1.30
C ARG A 216 20.98 -7.03 2.70
N GLY A 217 20.29 -6.23 3.53
CA GLY A 217 20.71 -5.94 4.91
C GLY A 217 20.67 -7.19 5.79
N ASN A 218 19.70 -8.07 5.59
CA ASN A 218 19.54 -9.30 6.35
C ASN A 218 20.64 -10.34 6.02
N THR A 219 21.21 -10.30 4.83
CA THR A 219 22.33 -11.16 4.42
C THR A 219 23.64 -10.74 5.10
N ARG A 220 23.87 -9.43 5.28
CA ARG A 220 25.09 -8.89 5.92
C ARG A 220 25.20 -9.12 7.43
N SER A 221 24.06 -9.28 8.10
CA SER A 221 24.04 -9.53 9.58
C SER A 221 24.30 -10.99 9.96
N ARG A 222 24.70 -11.84 9.02
CA ARG A 222 24.91 -13.29 9.19
C ARG A 222 26.34 -13.75 8.93
N VAL A 223 27.27 -12.81 8.69
CA VAL A 223 28.71 -13.06 8.55
C VAL A 223 29.44 -12.72 9.81
#